data_1383b5893a59c1983ed3a58210cc9407
#
_entry.id   1383b5893a59c1983ed3a58210cc9407
#
_cell.length_a   1.000
_cell.length_b   1.000
_cell.length_c   1.000
_cell.angle_alpha   90.00
_cell.angle_beta   90.00
_cell.angle_gamma   90.00
#
_symmetry.space_group_name_H-M   'P 1'
#
loop_
_entity.id
_entity.type
_entity.pdbx_description
1 polymer ?
#
loop_
_entity_poly.entity_id
_entity_poly.type
_entity_poly.pdbx_seq_one_letter_code
_entity_poly.pdbx_strand_id
1 'polypeptide(L)'
;MNTLFDKIWDAHVVTTVEDGPTQLYIDRLYCHEVTSPQAFAGLRERGIKVLRPEKVFCMPDHNTPTHDQDKPIEDPISKTQVDTLTKNAKDFGLTHFGMMHPKNGIIHVVGPERALTLPGMTIVCGDSHTSTHGAMGAIAFGIGTSEVEMVLASQCILQSRPKTMRITVDGELGKGVTAKDIALYMMSKMTTSGATGYFVEYAGSAIRNLTMEGRLTLCNLSIEMGARGGMVAPDEVTFEYIKGRENAPKGEAWDQAIEYWKTLKSDDDAVFDKEVRFDATDIEPMITYGTNPGMGMGITQNIPTTEGMGEAAQVSFNKSMEYMGFQPGESCLLYTSPSPRDRTRS
;
A
#
# COMPACT_ATOMS: atom_id res chain seq x y z
N MET A 1 -4.84 23.12 -13.56
CA MET A 1 -4.78 21.83 -14.20
C MET A 1 -4.54 20.73 -13.17
N ASN A 2 -5.06 19.54 -13.38
CA ASN A 2 -5.31 18.61 -12.29
C ASN A 2 -4.28 17.48 -12.27
N THR A 3 -3.82 17.12 -11.08
CA THR A 3 -3.08 15.87 -10.86
C THR A 3 -4.03 14.66 -11.00
N LEU A 4 -3.49 13.46 -11.16
CA LEU A 4 -4.28 12.24 -11.11
C LEU A 4 -5.09 12.16 -9.80
N PHE A 5 -4.46 12.52 -8.69
CA PHE A 5 -5.12 12.59 -7.38
C PHE A 5 -6.33 13.54 -7.41
N ASP A 6 -6.17 14.77 -7.96
CA ASP A 6 -7.26 15.75 -8.04
C ASP A 6 -8.45 15.20 -8.84
N LYS A 7 -8.19 14.60 -10.00
CA LYS A 7 -9.23 14.05 -10.88
C LYS A 7 -10.09 13.00 -10.17
N ILE A 8 -9.45 12.12 -9.41
CA ILE A 8 -10.17 11.07 -8.68
C ILE A 8 -10.84 11.65 -7.44
N TRP A 9 -10.12 12.46 -6.66
CA TRP A 9 -10.67 13.09 -5.46
C TRP A 9 -11.92 13.90 -5.77
N ASP A 10 -11.84 14.82 -6.72
CA ASP A 10 -12.93 15.74 -7.05
C ASP A 10 -14.16 15.01 -7.59
N ALA A 11 -13.97 13.88 -8.30
CA ALA A 11 -15.05 13.02 -8.77
C ALA A 11 -15.79 12.29 -7.62
N HIS A 12 -15.17 12.18 -6.42
CA HIS A 12 -15.73 11.48 -5.27
C HIS A 12 -16.19 12.41 -4.14
N VAL A 13 -16.02 13.72 -4.31
CA VAL A 13 -16.51 14.71 -3.33
C VAL A 13 -18.03 14.70 -3.32
N VAL A 14 -18.61 14.39 -2.17
CA VAL A 14 -20.06 14.52 -1.92
C VAL A 14 -20.39 15.93 -1.45
N THR A 15 -19.62 16.44 -0.49
CA THR A 15 -19.69 17.80 0.01
C THR A 15 -18.42 18.17 0.75
N THR A 16 -18.17 19.44 0.92
CA THR A 16 -17.08 19.96 1.75
C THR A 16 -17.68 20.79 2.88
N VAL A 17 -17.28 20.49 4.10
CA VAL A 17 -17.67 21.29 5.27
C VAL A 17 -16.89 22.61 5.22
N GLU A 18 -17.56 23.73 5.42
CA GLU A 18 -16.91 25.03 5.48
C GLU A 18 -15.84 25.02 6.60
N ASP A 19 -14.61 25.39 6.26
CA ASP A 19 -13.44 25.33 7.13
C ASP A 19 -13.18 23.94 7.77
N GLY A 20 -13.66 22.87 7.13
CA GLY A 20 -13.63 21.52 7.65
C GLY A 20 -13.22 20.45 6.63
N PRO A 21 -13.42 19.18 6.98
CA PRO A 21 -13.09 18.06 6.12
C PRO A 21 -14.02 17.95 4.91
N THR A 22 -13.56 17.23 3.91
CA THR A 22 -14.34 16.82 2.74
C THR A 22 -15.00 15.46 3.01
N GLN A 23 -16.29 15.36 2.71
CA GLN A 23 -17.00 14.08 2.67
C GLN A 23 -16.75 13.43 1.30
N LEU A 24 -16.07 12.29 1.32
CA LEU A 24 -15.76 11.49 0.14
C LEU A 24 -16.64 10.25 0.07
N TYR A 25 -17.16 9.97 -1.12
CA TYR A 25 -17.75 8.67 -1.43
C TYR A 25 -16.64 7.62 -1.56
N ILE A 26 -16.90 6.40 -1.07
CA ILE A 26 -15.95 5.27 -1.12
C ILE A 26 -16.51 4.16 -2.02
N ASP A 27 -15.77 3.79 -3.06
CA ASP A 27 -16.18 2.73 -4.00
C ASP A 27 -16.05 1.34 -3.42
N ARG A 28 -15.02 1.09 -2.62
CA ARG A 28 -14.75 -0.22 -2.01
C ARG A 28 -14.28 -0.08 -0.57
N LEU A 29 -14.87 -0.89 0.27
CA LEU A 29 -14.36 -1.14 1.62
C LEU A 29 -13.91 -2.59 1.69
N TYR A 30 -12.66 -2.78 2.08
CA TYR A 30 -12.13 -4.10 2.45
C TYR A 30 -12.10 -4.23 3.97
N CYS A 31 -12.50 -5.40 4.48
CA CYS A 31 -12.54 -5.70 5.90
C CYS A 31 -11.75 -6.97 6.20
N HIS A 32 -10.86 -6.90 7.17
CA HIS A 32 -10.16 -8.04 7.73
C HIS A 32 -10.50 -8.23 9.22
N GLU A 33 -10.04 -9.32 9.81
CA GLU A 33 -10.46 -9.78 11.13
C GLU A 33 -9.94 -8.92 12.29
N VAL A 34 -8.88 -8.12 12.09
CA VAL A 34 -8.24 -7.38 13.20
C VAL A 34 -8.97 -6.06 13.50
N THR A 35 -9.28 -5.25 12.48
CA THR A 35 -9.78 -3.87 12.66
C THR A 35 -11.28 -3.70 12.45
N SER A 36 -11.97 -4.71 11.91
CA SER A 36 -13.40 -4.60 11.61
C SER A 36 -14.37 -4.99 12.75
N PRO A 37 -14.01 -5.81 13.77
CA PRO A 37 -14.97 -6.29 14.75
C PRO A 37 -15.74 -5.21 15.50
N GLN A 38 -15.03 -4.17 15.95
CA GLN A 38 -15.64 -3.06 16.70
C GLN A 38 -16.56 -2.20 15.83
N ALA A 39 -16.23 -2.01 14.55
CA ALA A 39 -17.08 -1.30 13.61
C ALA A 39 -18.44 -1.99 13.45
N PHE A 40 -18.46 -3.31 13.29
CA PHE A 40 -19.69 -4.09 13.23
C PHE A 40 -20.45 -4.12 14.56
N ALA A 41 -19.74 -4.11 15.69
CA ALA A 41 -20.36 -4.02 17.01
C ALA A 41 -21.10 -2.68 17.17
N GLY A 42 -20.48 -1.55 16.79
CA GLY A 42 -21.11 -0.24 16.81
C GLY A 42 -22.36 -0.15 15.92
N LEU A 43 -22.32 -0.76 14.73
CA LEU A 43 -23.53 -0.83 13.87
C LEU A 43 -24.68 -1.61 14.55
N ARG A 44 -24.37 -2.74 15.21
CA ARG A 44 -25.40 -3.53 15.93
C ARG A 44 -25.99 -2.77 17.09
N GLU A 45 -25.15 -2.15 17.92
CA GLU A 45 -25.60 -1.35 19.07
C GLU A 45 -26.55 -0.21 18.65
N ARG A 46 -26.27 0.41 17.53
CA ARG A 46 -27.06 1.53 16.96
C ARG A 46 -28.19 1.06 16.06
N GLY A 47 -28.35 -0.22 15.79
CA GLY A 47 -29.38 -0.77 14.90
C GLY A 47 -29.21 -0.35 13.42
N ILE A 48 -27.98 -0.01 12.99
CA ILE A 48 -27.68 0.48 11.65
C ILE A 48 -27.30 -0.72 10.77
N LYS A 49 -27.81 -0.74 9.55
CA LYS A 49 -27.46 -1.72 8.51
C LYS A 49 -26.29 -1.21 7.66
N VAL A 50 -25.55 -2.12 7.03
CA VAL A 50 -24.58 -1.75 5.99
C VAL A 50 -25.35 -1.19 4.79
N LEU A 51 -24.98 0.03 4.35
CA LEU A 51 -25.69 0.74 3.30
C LEU A 51 -25.55 0.06 1.93
N ARG A 52 -24.34 -0.34 1.59
CA ARG A 52 -23.98 -0.92 0.28
C ARG A 52 -23.19 -2.23 0.46
N PRO A 53 -23.85 -3.34 0.87
CA PRO A 53 -23.16 -4.60 1.17
C PRO A 53 -22.39 -5.17 -0.03
N GLU A 54 -22.81 -4.88 -1.26
CA GLU A 54 -22.13 -5.28 -2.50
C GLU A 54 -20.81 -4.53 -2.77
N LYS A 55 -20.54 -3.49 -1.99
CA LYS A 55 -19.28 -2.71 -2.05
C LYS A 55 -18.26 -3.14 -0.99
N VAL A 56 -18.64 -4.07 -0.10
CA VAL A 56 -17.83 -4.51 1.03
C VAL A 56 -17.36 -5.95 0.81
N PHE A 57 -16.06 -6.17 0.94
CA PHE A 57 -15.44 -7.48 0.80
C PHE A 57 -14.67 -7.82 2.08
N CYS A 58 -14.94 -9.00 2.63
CA CYS A 58 -14.35 -9.48 3.86
C CYS A 58 -13.41 -10.65 3.59
N MET A 59 -12.17 -10.56 4.06
CA MET A 59 -11.15 -11.61 3.95
C MET A 59 -10.30 -11.62 5.21
N PRO A 60 -10.12 -12.76 5.89
CA PRO A 60 -9.12 -12.89 6.94
C PRO A 60 -7.74 -13.12 6.29
N ASP A 61 -6.73 -12.35 6.71
CA ASP A 61 -5.37 -12.43 6.17
C ASP A 61 -4.26 -12.09 7.18
N HIS A 62 -4.61 -11.58 8.37
CA HIS A 62 -3.63 -11.23 9.41
C HIS A 62 -3.41 -12.35 10.42
N ASN A 63 -4.49 -12.92 10.95
CA ASN A 63 -4.46 -13.95 12.00
C ASN A 63 -4.83 -15.34 11.49
N THR A 64 -4.47 -15.62 10.25
CA THR A 64 -4.65 -16.93 9.61
C THR A 64 -3.35 -17.72 9.65
N PRO A 65 -3.39 -19.03 9.95
CA PRO A 65 -2.20 -19.86 9.89
C PRO A 65 -1.63 -19.92 8.47
N THR A 66 -0.31 -19.97 8.34
CA THR A 66 0.39 -20.12 7.06
C THR A 66 0.49 -21.58 6.60
N HIS A 67 0.25 -22.50 7.52
CA HIS A 67 0.25 -23.96 7.28
C HIS A 67 -1.03 -24.57 7.82
N ASP A 68 -1.41 -25.72 7.28
CA ASP A 68 -2.52 -26.53 7.80
C ASP A 68 -3.83 -25.73 7.98
N GLN A 69 -4.17 -24.89 7.02
CA GLN A 69 -5.35 -24.01 7.09
C GLN A 69 -6.69 -24.77 7.14
N ASP A 70 -6.66 -26.07 6.83
CA ASP A 70 -7.78 -27.01 6.97
C ASP A 70 -7.99 -27.48 8.42
N LYS A 71 -7.03 -27.20 9.31
CA LYS A 71 -7.12 -27.49 10.74
C LYS A 71 -7.68 -26.31 11.53
N PRO A 72 -8.23 -26.53 12.73
CA PRO A 72 -8.64 -25.43 13.62
C PRO A 72 -7.47 -24.51 13.95
N ILE A 73 -7.71 -23.20 14.01
CA ILE A 73 -6.74 -22.24 14.50
C ILE A 73 -6.47 -22.50 15.98
N GLU A 74 -5.21 -22.77 16.34
CA GLU A 74 -4.81 -23.16 17.71
C GLU A 74 -4.84 -21.95 18.66
N ASP A 75 -4.40 -20.76 18.20
CA ASP A 75 -4.43 -19.55 19.02
C ASP A 75 -5.88 -19.06 19.21
N PRO A 76 -6.39 -19.02 20.45
CA PRO A 76 -7.79 -18.70 20.71
C PRO A 76 -8.16 -17.25 20.36
N ILE A 77 -7.19 -16.31 20.38
CA ILE A 77 -7.42 -14.91 20.04
C ILE A 77 -7.59 -14.80 18.54
N SER A 78 -6.66 -15.33 17.76
CA SER A 78 -6.72 -15.39 16.31
C SER A 78 -7.99 -16.07 15.82
N LYS A 79 -8.34 -17.23 16.43
CA LYS A 79 -9.58 -17.94 16.12
C LYS A 79 -10.81 -17.06 16.34
N THR A 80 -10.88 -16.38 17.50
CA THR A 80 -12.01 -15.52 17.83
C THR A 80 -12.17 -14.39 16.82
N GLN A 81 -11.06 -13.79 16.37
CA GLN A 81 -11.09 -12.70 15.38
C GLN A 81 -11.60 -13.19 14.01
N VAL A 82 -11.07 -14.32 13.52
CA VAL A 82 -11.49 -14.91 12.23
C VAL A 82 -12.95 -15.36 12.27
N ASP A 83 -13.37 -16.01 13.35
CA ASP A 83 -14.77 -16.42 13.55
C ASP A 83 -15.70 -15.21 13.62
N THR A 84 -15.26 -14.13 14.28
CA THR A 84 -16.02 -12.87 14.38
C THR A 84 -16.19 -12.20 13.02
N LEU A 85 -15.15 -12.14 12.18
CA LEU A 85 -15.26 -11.63 10.82
C LEU A 85 -16.26 -12.45 10.00
N THR A 86 -16.17 -13.79 10.08
CA THR A 86 -17.08 -14.71 9.40
C THR A 86 -18.53 -14.47 9.82
N LYS A 87 -18.76 -14.35 11.14
CA LYS A 87 -20.09 -14.05 11.69
C LYS A 87 -20.60 -12.68 11.21
N ASN A 88 -19.77 -11.66 11.26
CA ASN A 88 -20.12 -10.30 10.83
C ASN A 88 -20.51 -10.28 9.35
N ALA A 89 -19.69 -10.89 8.48
CA ALA A 89 -19.97 -10.97 7.06
C ALA A 89 -21.32 -11.66 6.78
N LYS A 90 -21.62 -12.74 7.48
CA LYS A 90 -22.90 -13.45 7.38
C LYS A 90 -24.08 -12.60 7.86
N ASP A 91 -23.95 -11.99 9.06
CA ASP A 91 -25.03 -11.22 9.68
C ASP A 91 -25.42 -9.98 8.85
N PHE A 92 -24.47 -9.36 8.19
CA PHE A 92 -24.67 -8.16 7.37
C PHE A 92 -24.80 -8.44 5.86
N GLY A 93 -24.75 -9.72 5.43
CA GLY A 93 -24.93 -10.12 4.03
C GLY A 93 -23.80 -9.69 3.11
N LEU A 94 -22.55 -9.69 3.60
CA LEU A 94 -21.38 -9.24 2.87
C LEU A 94 -20.70 -10.35 2.09
N THR A 95 -19.97 -10.00 1.03
CA THR A 95 -19.09 -10.93 0.32
C THR A 95 -17.93 -11.32 1.24
N HIS A 96 -17.79 -12.64 1.49
CA HIS A 96 -16.77 -13.17 2.37
C HIS A 96 -15.96 -14.27 1.69
N PHE A 97 -14.65 -14.05 1.59
CA PHE A 97 -13.68 -15.05 1.16
C PHE A 97 -12.92 -15.54 2.40
N GLY A 98 -13.58 -16.41 3.18
CA GLY A 98 -13.04 -16.97 4.42
C GLY A 98 -11.86 -17.92 4.17
N MET A 99 -11.23 -18.40 5.25
CA MET A 99 -10.21 -19.45 5.17
C MET A 99 -10.74 -20.63 4.34
N MET A 100 -9.88 -21.27 3.56
CA MET A 100 -10.20 -22.36 2.63
C MET A 100 -11.12 -21.99 1.45
N HIS A 101 -11.61 -20.77 1.38
CA HIS A 101 -12.31 -20.31 0.19
C HIS A 101 -11.30 -20.13 -0.96
N PRO A 102 -11.57 -20.64 -2.20
CA PRO A 102 -10.60 -20.58 -3.30
C PRO A 102 -10.23 -19.18 -3.76
N LYS A 103 -10.90 -18.17 -3.24
CA LYS A 103 -10.63 -16.74 -3.48
C LYS A 103 -10.03 -16.04 -2.26
N ASN A 104 -9.71 -16.76 -1.19
CA ASN A 104 -9.03 -16.18 -0.03
C ASN A 104 -7.56 -15.89 -0.36
N GLY A 105 -7.00 -14.91 0.32
CA GLY A 105 -5.61 -14.50 0.23
C GLY A 105 -5.42 -13.15 0.88
N ILE A 106 -4.23 -12.60 0.79
CA ILE A 106 -3.92 -11.25 1.28
C ILE A 106 -4.82 -10.23 0.58
N ILE A 107 -5.54 -9.45 1.36
CA ILE A 107 -6.60 -8.55 0.87
C ILE A 107 -6.11 -7.57 -0.21
N HIS A 108 -4.89 -7.04 -0.03
CA HIS A 108 -4.27 -6.10 -0.97
C HIS A 108 -3.69 -6.76 -2.23
N VAL A 109 -3.65 -8.10 -2.28
CA VAL A 109 -3.34 -8.90 -3.47
C VAL A 109 -4.63 -9.34 -4.17
N VAL A 110 -5.58 -9.88 -3.42
CA VAL A 110 -6.86 -10.38 -3.95
C VAL A 110 -7.67 -9.27 -4.64
N GLY A 111 -7.68 -8.06 -4.05
CA GLY A 111 -8.39 -6.91 -4.63
C GLY A 111 -7.97 -6.62 -6.08
N PRO A 112 -6.68 -6.36 -6.35
CA PRO A 112 -6.14 -6.18 -7.70
C PRO A 112 -6.27 -7.43 -8.58
N GLU A 113 -5.84 -8.61 -8.09
CA GLU A 113 -5.84 -9.84 -8.88
C GLU A 113 -7.22 -10.26 -9.38
N ARG A 114 -8.28 -9.89 -8.67
CA ARG A 114 -9.65 -10.19 -9.08
C ARG A 114 -10.35 -9.03 -9.77
N ALA A 115 -9.63 -7.94 -10.04
CA ALA A 115 -10.21 -6.71 -10.55
C ALA A 115 -11.39 -6.18 -9.69
N LEU A 116 -11.32 -6.39 -8.37
CA LEU A 116 -12.20 -5.74 -7.41
C LEU A 116 -11.79 -4.28 -7.22
N THR A 117 -10.51 -4.00 -7.41
CA THR A 117 -9.91 -2.66 -7.48
C THR A 117 -9.69 -2.30 -8.94
N LEU A 118 -10.23 -1.17 -9.36
CA LEU A 118 -10.11 -0.64 -10.72
C LEU A 118 -9.59 0.80 -10.71
N PRO A 119 -8.99 1.26 -11.82
CA PRO A 119 -8.55 2.65 -11.93
C PRO A 119 -9.67 3.65 -11.67
N GLY A 120 -9.34 4.74 -10.99
CA GLY A 120 -10.28 5.81 -10.68
C GLY A 120 -11.15 5.58 -9.44
N MET A 121 -11.04 4.45 -8.77
CA MET A 121 -11.79 4.16 -7.55
C MET A 121 -11.18 4.81 -6.30
N THR A 122 -12.02 4.97 -5.27
CA THR A 122 -11.63 5.23 -3.88
C THR A 122 -11.75 3.94 -3.06
N ILE A 123 -10.65 3.53 -2.42
CA ILE A 123 -10.50 2.25 -1.72
C ILE A 123 -10.07 2.51 -0.27
N VAL A 124 -10.76 1.90 0.69
CA VAL A 124 -10.35 1.97 2.09
C VAL A 124 -10.37 0.59 2.76
N CYS A 125 -9.53 0.44 3.76
CA CYS A 125 -9.44 -0.73 4.64
C CYS A 125 -8.87 -0.30 5.99
N GLY A 126 -9.10 -1.07 7.03
CA GLY A 126 -8.51 -0.83 8.35
C GLY A 126 -7.02 -1.19 8.45
N ASP A 127 -6.27 -1.12 7.36
CA ASP A 127 -4.85 -1.43 7.23
C ASP A 127 -4.13 -0.31 6.45
N SER A 128 -2.98 0.13 6.95
CA SER A 128 -2.17 1.18 6.32
C SER A 128 -1.72 0.79 4.91
N HIS A 129 -1.40 -0.50 4.66
CA HIS A 129 -0.95 -0.98 3.37
C HIS A 129 -2.05 -1.05 2.29
N THR A 130 -3.25 -0.53 2.60
CA THR A 130 -4.29 -0.26 1.60
C THR A 130 -3.77 0.60 0.44
N SER A 131 -2.72 1.40 0.68
CA SER A 131 -2.04 2.17 -0.36
C SER A 131 -1.55 1.33 -1.55
N THR A 132 -1.37 0.02 -1.37
CA THR A 132 -1.01 -0.94 -2.44
C THR A 132 -1.94 -0.82 -3.65
N HIS A 133 -3.26 -0.63 -3.41
CA HIS A 133 -4.24 -0.51 -4.48
C HIS A 133 -4.05 0.72 -5.37
N GLY A 134 -3.27 1.71 -4.93
CA GLY A 134 -2.90 2.87 -5.75
C GLY A 134 -2.08 2.53 -6.99
N ALA A 135 -1.43 1.36 -7.01
CA ALA A 135 -0.76 0.82 -8.20
C ALA A 135 -1.71 0.62 -9.40
N MET A 136 -3.01 0.45 -9.12
CA MET A 136 -4.06 0.34 -10.13
C MET A 136 -4.57 1.71 -10.63
N GLY A 137 -4.02 2.83 -10.15
CA GLY A 137 -4.55 4.16 -10.44
C GLY A 137 -5.79 4.51 -9.63
N ALA A 138 -5.86 4.05 -8.38
CA ALA A 138 -6.93 4.34 -7.42
C ALA A 138 -6.42 5.25 -6.29
N ILE A 139 -7.30 6.01 -5.64
CA ILE A 139 -7.02 6.62 -4.35
C ILE A 139 -7.30 5.57 -3.27
N ALA A 140 -6.25 5.07 -2.63
CA ALA A 140 -6.35 4.01 -1.66
C ALA A 140 -5.56 4.33 -0.39
N PHE A 141 -6.19 4.18 0.77
CA PHE A 141 -5.57 4.52 2.05
C PHE A 141 -6.19 3.77 3.25
N GLY A 142 -5.35 3.59 4.28
CA GLY A 142 -5.79 3.00 5.54
C GLY A 142 -6.64 3.96 6.37
N ILE A 143 -7.62 3.40 7.10
CA ILE A 143 -8.54 4.14 7.96
C ILE A 143 -8.67 3.47 9.34
N GLY A 144 -9.09 4.25 10.35
CA GLY A 144 -9.34 3.73 11.68
C GLY A 144 -10.66 2.97 11.79
N THR A 145 -10.83 2.19 12.86
CA THR A 145 -12.01 1.35 13.09
C THR A 145 -13.33 2.15 13.12
N SER A 146 -13.36 3.35 13.71
CA SER A 146 -14.54 4.22 13.71
C SER A 146 -14.88 4.75 12.31
N GLU A 147 -13.87 4.94 11.48
CA GLU A 147 -14.06 5.32 10.07
C GLU A 147 -14.58 4.12 9.25
N VAL A 148 -14.13 2.89 9.55
CA VAL A 148 -14.73 1.67 8.96
C VAL A 148 -16.23 1.61 9.26
N GLU A 149 -16.64 1.87 10.53
CA GLU A 149 -18.06 1.94 10.90
C GLU A 149 -18.82 3.01 10.09
N MET A 150 -18.22 4.20 9.93
CA MET A 150 -18.80 5.28 9.13
C MET A 150 -19.01 4.87 7.68
N VAL A 151 -18.02 4.25 7.05
CA VAL A 151 -18.12 3.80 5.65
C VAL A 151 -19.15 2.67 5.50
N LEU A 152 -19.20 1.72 6.43
CA LEU A 152 -20.25 0.68 6.44
C LEU A 152 -21.65 1.29 6.50
N ALA A 153 -21.83 2.33 7.33
CA ALA A 153 -23.13 2.96 7.55
C ALA A 153 -23.56 3.91 6.41
N SER A 154 -22.62 4.60 5.77
CA SER A 154 -22.93 5.73 4.88
C SER A 154 -22.30 5.65 3.50
N GLN A 155 -21.38 4.73 3.26
CA GLN A 155 -20.50 4.63 2.08
C GLN A 155 -19.64 5.89 1.87
N CYS A 156 -19.51 6.73 2.88
CA CYS A 156 -18.73 7.95 2.85
C CYS A 156 -17.78 8.04 4.04
N ILE A 157 -16.76 8.88 3.90
CA ILE A 157 -15.80 9.19 4.96
C ILE A 157 -15.51 10.70 4.98
N LEU A 158 -15.18 11.25 6.16
CA LEU A 158 -14.71 12.61 6.31
C LEU A 158 -13.18 12.62 6.31
N GLN A 159 -12.56 13.31 5.35
CA GLN A 159 -11.11 13.37 5.23
C GLN A 159 -10.65 14.81 4.93
N SER A 160 -9.56 15.21 5.58
CA SER A 160 -8.82 16.38 5.14
C SER A 160 -8.03 16.04 3.87
N ARG A 161 -8.07 16.92 2.87
CA ARG A 161 -7.33 16.72 1.63
C ARG A 161 -5.83 16.71 1.91
N PRO A 162 -5.09 15.65 1.59
CA PRO A 162 -3.64 15.62 1.72
C PRO A 162 -2.99 16.52 0.67
N LYS A 163 -1.75 16.94 0.93
CA LYS A 163 -0.91 17.53 -0.10
C LYS A 163 -0.51 16.50 -1.14
N THR A 164 -0.16 16.94 -2.33
CA THR A 164 0.28 16.07 -3.42
C THR A 164 1.80 16.13 -3.59
N MET A 165 2.42 14.97 -3.79
CA MET A 165 3.85 14.87 -4.09
C MET A 165 4.03 14.03 -5.35
N ARG A 166 4.91 14.47 -6.27
CA ARG A 166 5.36 13.65 -7.39
C ARG A 166 6.79 13.18 -7.16
N ILE A 167 7.00 11.87 -7.23
CA ILE A 167 8.33 11.26 -7.24
C ILE A 167 8.56 10.68 -8.64
N THR A 168 9.52 11.26 -9.36
CA THR A 168 9.88 10.82 -10.71
C THR A 168 11.18 10.02 -10.65
N VAL A 169 11.16 8.81 -11.20
CA VAL A 169 12.35 7.97 -11.39
C VAL A 169 12.52 7.72 -12.88
N ASP A 170 13.50 8.36 -13.48
CA ASP A 170 13.82 8.23 -14.89
C ASP A 170 15.07 7.39 -15.13
N GLY A 171 15.19 6.84 -16.33
CA GLY A 171 16.29 5.99 -16.73
C GLY A 171 15.92 4.51 -16.73
N GLU A 172 16.93 3.65 -16.83
CA GLU A 172 16.82 2.19 -16.82
C GLU A 172 17.40 1.62 -15.53
N LEU A 173 16.67 0.71 -14.90
CA LEU A 173 17.14 0.01 -13.70
C LEU A 173 18.29 -0.93 -14.03
N GLY A 174 19.31 -0.94 -13.20
CA GLY A 174 20.43 -1.86 -13.29
C GLY A 174 20.02 -3.33 -13.11
N LYS A 175 20.88 -4.25 -13.55
CA LYS A 175 20.63 -5.68 -13.39
C LYS A 175 20.47 -6.07 -11.92
N GLY A 176 19.38 -6.76 -11.61
CA GLY A 176 19.09 -7.25 -10.26
C GLY A 176 18.35 -6.23 -9.37
N VAL A 177 18.14 -4.99 -9.84
CA VAL A 177 17.37 -3.97 -9.13
C VAL A 177 15.87 -4.25 -9.28
N THR A 178 15.15 -4.21 -8.18
CA THR A 178 13.72 -4.46 -8.08
C THR A 178 12.97 -3.19 -7.63
N ALA A 179 11.64 -3.23 -7.66
CA ALA A 179 10.81 -2.14 -7.13
C ALA A 179 11.05 -1.88 -5.62
N LYS A 180 11.41 -2.92 -4.86
CA LYS A 180 11.77 -2.77 -3.44
C LYS A 180 13.06 -1.97 -3.27
N ASP A 181 14.04 -2.17 -4.15
CA ASP A 181 15.29 -1.39 -4.12
C ASP A 181 15.01 0.09 -4.41
N ILE A 182 14.11 0.40 -5.35
CA ILE A 182 13.66 1.78 -5.60
C ILE A 182 13.09 2.39 -4.32
N ALA A 183 12.17 1.68 -3.63
CA ALA A 183 11.56 2.17 -2.40
C ALA A 183 12.60 2.37 -1.29
N LEU A 184 13.51 1.42 -1.08
CA LEU A 184 14.58 1.53 -0.08
C LEU A 184 15.54 2.68 -0.41
N TYR A 185 15.91 2.85 -1.68
CA TYR A 185 16.73 3.96 -2.13
C TYR A 185 16.06 5.30 -1.83
N MET A 186 14.79 5.47 -2.19
CA MET A 186 14.04 6.69 -1.86
C MET A 186 14.02 6.96 -0.36
N MET A 187 13.73 5.94 0.47
CA MET A 187 13.73 6.08 1.93
C MET A 187 15.10 6.42 2.50
N SER A 188 16.18 5.90 1.93
CA SER A 188 17.55 6.27 2.35
C SER A 188 17.88 7.75 2.07
N LYS A 189 17.23 8.37 1.05
CA LYS A 189 17.45 9.78 0.66
C LYS A 189 16.44 10.73 1.30
N MET A 190 15.19 10.30 1.45
CA MET A 190 14.08 11.15 1.92
C MET A 190 13.73 10.91 3.40
N THR A 191 14.28 9.89 4.02
CA THR A 191 13.93 9.35 5.35
C THR A 191 12.55 8.66 5.39
N THR A 192 12.25 8.00 6.51
CA THR A 192 10.94 7.36 6.77
C THR A 192 9.81 8.36 7.04
N SER A 193 10.10 9.66 7.04
CA SER A 193 9.12 10.75 7.22
C SER A 193 9.05 11.68 6.01
N GLY A 194 9.76 11.36 4.94
CA GLY A 194 9.95 12.25 3.77
C GLY A 194 8.69 12.59 3.00
N ALA A 195 7.66 11.77 3.13
CA ALA A 195 6.36 11.95 2.48
C ALA A 195 5.19 12.17 3.46
N THR A 196 5.48 12.50 4.73
CA THR A 196 4.44 12.75 5.73
C THR A 196 3.50 13.88 5.32
N GLY A 197 2.19 13.58 5.31
CA GLY A 197 1.15 14.53 4.93
C GLY A 197 0.88 14.61 3.42
N TYR A 198 1.59 13.80 2.62
CA TYR A 198 1.42 13.76 1.16
C TYR A 198 0.72 12.48 0.69
N PHE A 199 -0.01 12.63 -0.42
CA PHE A 199 -0.35 11.52 -1.31
C PHE A 199 0.66 11.52 -2.46
N VAL A 200 1.32 10.39 -2.71
CA VAL A 200 2.48 10.33 -3.63
C VAL A 200 2.05 9.76 -4.99
N GLU A 201 2.33 10.50 -6.07
CA GLU A 201 2.26 9.97 -7.44
C GLU A 201 3.67 9.59 -7.91
N TYR A 202 3.84 8.32 -8.26
CA TYR A 202 5.08 7.82 -8.86
C TYR A 202 5.02 7.94 -10.37
N ALA A 203 6.07 8.54 -10.95
CA ALA A 203 6.19 8.82 -12.37
C ALA A 203 7.61 8.53 -12.89
N GLY A 204 7.81 8.68 -14.17
CA GLY A 204 9.10 8.48 -14.84
C GLY A 204 9.18 7.18 -15.63
N SER A 205 10.22 7.07 -16.46
CA SER A 205 10.38 5.94 -17.37
C SER A 205 10.62 4.62 -16.61
N ALA A 206 11.41 4.64 -15.53
CA ALA A 206 11.66 3.46 -14.71
C ALA A 206 10.36 2.93 -14.07
N ILE A 207 9.46 3.83 -13.61
CA ILE A 207 8.19 3.43 -13.02
C ILE A 207 7.24 2.84 -14.06
N ARG A 208 7.15 3.46 -15.25
CA ARG A 208 6.30 2.93 -16.34
C ARG A 208 6.73 1.53 -16.79
N ASN A 209 8.03 1.25 -16.74
CA ASN A 209 8.60 -0.05 -17.13
C ASN A 209 8.46 -1.14 -16.05
N LEU A 210 8.00 -0.82 -14.84
CA LEU A 210 7.71 -1.81 -13.81
C LEU A 210 6.54 -2.71 -14.22
N THR A 211 6.63 -3.99 -13.84
CA THR A 211 5.47 -4.88 -13.85
C THR A 211 4.41 -4.38 -12.85
N MET A 212 3.20 -4.90 -12.95
CA MET A 212 2.16 -4.54 -11.98
C MET A 212 2.56 -4.90 -10.55
N GLU A 213 3.19 -6.06 -10.34
CA GLU A 213 3.70 -6.51 -9.03
C GLU A 213 4.76 -5.54 -8.48
N GLY A 214 5.60 -5.01 -9.35
CA GLY A 214 6.57 -3.97 -8.99
C GLY A 214 5.87 -2.67 -8.54
N ARG A 215 4.83 -2.23 -9.27
CA ARG A 215 4.02 -1.05 -8.90
C ARG A 215 3.26 -1.27 -7.59
N LEU A 216 2.70 -2.48 -7.38
CA LEU A 216 2.06 -2.86 -6.12
C LEU A 216 3.05 -2.78 -4.95
N THR A 217 4.27 -3.30 -5.12
CA THR A 217 5.34 -3.21 -4.12
C THR A 217 5.69 -1.76 -3.79
N LEU A 218 5.83 -0.90 -4.80
CA LEU A 218 6.18 0.51 -4.62
C LEU A 218 5.09 1.28 -3.87
N CYS A 219 3.84 1.13 -4.28
CA CYS A 219 2.70 1.77 -3.61
C CYS A 219 2.49 1.23 -2.20
N ASN A 220 2.72 -0.07 -1.97
CA ASN A 220 2.70 -0.69 -0.65
C ASN A 220 3.69 0.00 0.30
N LEU A 221 4.95 0.15 -0.13
CA LEU A 221 6.02 0.72 0.69
C LEU A 221 5.95 2.25 0.85
N SER A 222 4.99 2.93 0.21
CA SER A 222 4.77 4.37 0.40
C SER A 222 4.49 4.75 1.85
N ILE A 223 3.84 3.85 2.58
CA ILE A 223 3.50 4.05 3.99
C ILE A 223 4.74 4.14 4.87
N GLU A 224 5.81 3.42 4.50
CA GLU A 224 7.09 3.43 5.22
C GLU A 224 7.84 4.76 5.08
N MET A 225 7.43 5.62 4.14
CA MET A 225 7.89 7.01 4.04
C MET A 225 6.95 8.01 4.72
N GLY A 226 5.94 7.55 5.45
CA GLY A 226 4.94 8.37 6.09
C GLY A 226 3.87 8.93 5.14
N ALA A 227 3.82 8.48 3.88
CA ALA A 227 2.80 8.92 2.93
C ALA A 227 1.39 8.48 3.35
N ARG A 228 0.39 9.28 2.99
CA ARG A 228 -1.03 8.90 3.14
C ARG A 228 -1.43 7.78 2.20
N GLY A 229 -0.77 7.69 1.05
CA GLY A 229 -0.92 6.68 0.03
C GLY A 229 0.05 6.94 -1.12
N GLY A 230 0.21 5.94 -1.99
CA GLY A 230 0.99 6.03 -3.22
C GLY A 230 0.14 5.59 -4.39
N MET A 231 0.38 6.16 -5.57
CA MET A 231 -0.35 5.81 -6.78
C MET A 231 0.54 5.87 -8.03
N VAL A 232 0.16 5.10 -9.03
CA VAL A 232 0.74 5.13 -10.38
C VAL A 232 -0.40 5.37 -11.37
N ALA A 233 -0.21 6.27 -12.32
CA ALA A 233 -1.20 6.49 -13.37
C ALA A 233 -1.43 5.19 -14.17
N PRO A 234 -2.69 4.78 -14.41
CA PRO A 234 -2.99 3.57 -15.15
C PRO A 234 -2.57 3.72 -16.62
N ASP A 235 -1.96 2.70 -17.15
CA ASP A 235 -1.46 2.59 -18.53
C ASP A 235 -1.69 1.19 -19.09
N GLU A 236 -1.07 0.87 -20.21
CA GLU A 236 -1.19 -0.42 -20.88
C GLU A 236 -0.84 -1.60 -19.99
N VAL A 237 0.15 -1.46 -19.06
CA VAL A 237 0.50 -2.49 -18.08
C VAL A 237 -0.68 -2.76 -17.15
N THR A 238 -1.33 -1.70 -16.68
CA THR A 238 -2.52 -1.79 -15.83
C THR A 238 -3.69 -2.42 -16.58
N PHE A 239 -3.92 -2.00 -17.83
CA PHE A 239 -5.04 -2.50 -18.63
C PHE A 239 -4.89 -3.99 -18.95
N GLU A 240 -3.71 -4.44 -19.37
CA GLU A 240 -3.46 -5.85 -19.63
C GLU A 240 -3.54 -6.69 -18.33
N TYR A 241 -3.11 -6.13 -17.19
CA TYR A 241 -3.26 -6.81 -15.91
C TYR A 241 -4.72 -7.04 -15.50
N ILE A 242 -5.62 -6.09 -15.78
CA ILE A 242 -7.06 -6.18 -15.46
C ILE A 242 -7.80 -7.06 -16.46
N LYS A 243 -7.38 -7.07 -17.71
CA LYS A 243 -8.09 -7.70 -18.82
C LYS A 243 -8.41 -9.18 -18.57
N GLY A 244 -9.67 -9.53 -18.73
CA GLY A 244 -10.15 -10.92 -18.60
C GLY A 244 -10.28 -11.43 -17.16
N ARG A 245 -9.93 -10.63 -16.16
CA ARG A 245 -10.14 -11.00 -14.76
C ARG A 245 -11.63 -11.06 -14.41
N GLU A 246 -11.96 -11.76 -13.34
CA GLU A 246 -13.35 -12.10 -12.97
C GLU A 246 -14.29 -10.89 -12.92
N ASN A 247 -13.86 -9.81 -12.25
CA ASN A 247 -14.67 -8.61 -12.05
C ASN A 247 -14.30 -7.46 -12.99
N ALA A 248 -13.43 -7.72 -13.98
CA ALA A 248 -13.14 -6.75 -15.01
C ALA A 248 -14.39 -6.44 -15.85
N PRO A 249 -14.57 -5.18 -16.29
CA PRO A 249 -15.60 -4.86 -17.27
C PRO A 249 -15.47 -5.74 -18.53
N LYS A 250 -16.57 -6.00 -19.21
CA LYS A 250 -16.59 -6.89 -20.39
C LYS A 250 -17.30 -6.23 -21.56
N GLY A 251 -16.90 -6.60 -22.78
CA GLY A 251 -17.52 -6.08 -24.00
C GLY A 251 -17.46 -4.55 -24.07
N GLU A 252 -18.57 -3.91 -24.44
CA GLU A 252 -18.65 -2.45 -24.56
C GLU A 252 -18.29 -1.70 -23.26
N ALA A 253 -18.63 -2.26 -22.10
CA ALA A 253 -18.24 -1.68 -20.81
C ALA A 253 -16.72 -1.67 -20.60
N TRP A 254 -15.99 -2.63 -21.17
CA TRP A 254 -14.53 -2.63 -21.18
C TRP A 254 -13.99 -1.48 -22.03
N ASP A 255 -14.52 -1.29 -23.22
CA ASP A 255 -14.05 -0.24 -24.12
C ASP A 255 -14.30 1.15 -23.52
N GLN A 256 -15.47 1.36 -22.92
CA GLN A 256 -15.80 2.59 -22.19
C GLN A 256 -14.88 2.81 -20.97
N ALA A 257 -14.57 1.75 -20.23
CA ALA A 257 -13.66 1.82 -19.10
C ALA A 257 -12.24 2.21 -19.53
N ILE A 258 -11.71 1.62 -20.60
CA ILE A 258 -10.40 1.99 -21.16
C ILE A 258 -10.35 3.46 -21.57
N GLU A 259 -11.39 3.95 -22.27
CA GLU A 259 -11.45 5.37 -22.66
C GLU A 259 -11.43 6.30 -21.43
N TYR A 260 -12.15 5.95 -20.38
CA TYR A 260 -12.12 6.70 -19.11
C TYR A 260 -10.75 6.58 -18.44
N TRP A 261 -10.19 5.37 -18.27
CA TRP A 261 -8.93 5.14 -17.58
C TRP A 261 -7.75 5.85 -18.24
N LYS A 262 -7.73 6.00 -19.57
CA LYS A 262 -6.72 6.78 -20.28
C LYS A 262 -6.73 8.27 -19.92
N THR A 263 -7.82 8.79 -19.39
CA THR A 263 -7.90 10.18 -18.88
C THR A 263 -7.30 10.34 -17.48
N LEU A 264 -7.11 9.21 -16.75
CA LEU A 264 -6.61 9.18 -15.37
C LEU A 264 -5.08 9.26 -15.36
N LYS A 265 -4.57 10.40 -15.74
CA LYS A 265 -3.17 10.81 -15.63
C LYS A 265 -3.12 12.28 -15.26
N SER A 266 -2.06 12.70 -14.60
CA SER A 266 -1.82 14.12 -14.33
C SER A 266 -1.68 14.89 -15.66
N ASP A 267 -2.23 16.09 -15.70
CA ASP A 267 -2.04 16.99 -16.84
C ASP A 267 -0.58 17.40 -16.96
N ASP A 268 -0.10 17.73 -18.16
CA ASP A 268 1.31 18.02 -18.40
C ASP A 268 1.82 19.23 -17.59
N ASP A 269 0.92 20.14 -17.24
CA ASP A 269 1.16 21.35 -16.45
C ASP A 269 0.54 21.26 -15.03
N ALA A 270 0.22 20.04 -14.57
CA ALA A 270 -0.24 19.84 -13.20
C ALA A 270 0.83 20.28 -12.19
N VAL A 271 0.40 20.99 -11.15
CA VAL A 271 1.26 21.48 -10.09
C VAL A 271 1.13 20.60 -8.86
N PHE A 272 2.25 20.10 -8.37
CA PHE A 272 2.35 19.34 -7.12
C PHE A 272 2.90 20.25 -6.01
N ASP A 273 2.47 20.00 -4.76
CA ASP A 273 3.02 20.70 -3.59
C ASP A 273 4.51 20.39 -3.38
N LYS A 274 4.97 19.22 -3.82
CA LYS A 274 6.37 18.80 -3.78
C LYS A 274 6.70 17.89 -4.95
N GLU A 275 7.87 18.11 -5.54
CA GLU A 275 8.44 17.21 -6.55
C GLU A 275 9.84 16.74 -6.14
N VAL A 276 10.11 15.46 -6.36
CA VAL A 276 11.40 14.81 -6.15
C VAL A 276 11.76 14.02 -7.40
N ARG A 277 13.03 14.04 -7.80
CA ARG A 277 13.52 13.29 -8.97
C ARG A 277 14.71 12.44 -8.59
N PHE A 278 14.74 11.23 -9.14
CA PHE A 278 15.84 10.30 -9.02
C PHE A 278 16.21 9.75 -10.40
N ASP A 279 17.48 9.44 -10.58
CA ASP A 279 17.96 8.69 -11.73
C ASP A 279 18.01 7.20 -11.37
N ALA A 280 17.39 6.36 -12.21
CA ALA A 280 17.36 4.92 -12.00
C ALA A 280 18.75 4.28 -12.04
N THR A 281 19.71 4.91 -12.72
CA THR A 281 21.10 4.44 -12.81
C THR A 281 21.88 4.56 -11.50
N ASP A 282 21.41 5.42 -10.58
CA ASP A 282 21.98 5.56 -9.24
C ASP A 282 21.50 4.46 -8.26
N ILE A 283 20.52 3.65 -8.68
CA ILE A 283 19.91 2.65 -7.82
C ILE A 283 20.59 1.31 -8.07
N GLU A 284 21.23 0.78 -7.06
CA GLU A 284 21.74 -0.58 -7.02
C GLU A 284 20.85 -1.49 -6.16
N PRO A 285 21.01 -2.82 -6.18
CA PRO A 285 20.34 -3.67 -5.21
C PRO A 285 20.61 -3.19 -3.78
N MET A 286 19.56 -3.05 -2.98
CA MET A 286 19.60 -2.40 -1.67
C MET A 286 19.50 -3.40 -0.53
N ILE A 287 20.09 -3.03 0.59
CA ILE A 287 20.00 -3.74 1.86
C ILE A 287 19.77 -2.74 2.99
N THR A 288 19.15 -3.18 4.08
CA THR A 288 19.07 -2.40 5.32
C THR A 288 20.13 -2.90 6.31
N TYR A 289 20.90 -1.99 6.85
CA TYR A 289 21.94 -2.25 7.86
C TYR A 289 21.47 -1.98 9.28
N GLY A 290 20.24 -1.57 9.48
CA GLY A 290 19.71 -1.18 10.78
C GLY A 290 18.25 -1.62 10.99
N THR A 291 17.58 -0.94 11.92
CA THR A 291 16.27 -1.34 12.47
C THR A 291 15.07 -0.67 11.79
N ASN A 292 15.29 0.14 10.76
CA ASN A 292 14.21 0.77 9.99
C ASN A 292 14.60 0.91 8.50
N PRO A 293 13.63 1.04 7.58
CA PRO A 293 13.90 1.08 6.14
C PRO A 293 14.65 2.34 5.67
N GLY A 294 14.71 3.41 6.48
CA GLY A 294 15.55 4.57 6.19
C GLY A 294 17.05 4.31 6.37
N MET A 295 17.41 3.21 7.04
CA MET A 295 18.78 2.73 7.16
C MET A 295 19.13 1.79 6.00
N GLY A 296 18.77 2.19 4.77
CA GLY A 296 19.06 1.50 3.54
C GLY A 296 20.39 1.95 2.93
N MET A 297 21.09 1.02 2.26
CA MET A 297 22.29 1.29 1.48
C MET A 297 22.41 0.31 0.33
N GLY A 298 23.18 0.67 -0.68
CA GLY A 298 23.52 -0.26 -1.77
C GLY A 298 24.41 -1.40 -1.30
N ILE A 299 24.25 -2.56 -1.91
CA ILE A 299 24.98 -3.77 -1.51
C ILE A 299 26.50 -3.66 -1.71
N THR A 300 26.97 -2.74 -2.55
CA THR A 300 28.40 -2.50 -2.78
C THR A 300 29.01 -1.49 -1.80
N GLN A 301 28.16 -0.86 -0.98
CA GLN A 301 28.59 0.15 -0.01
C GLN A 301 28.96 -0.45 1.34
N ASN A 302 29.65 0.34 2.14
CA ASN A 302 29.94 0.01 3.54
C ASN A 302 28.92 0.68 4.46
N ILE A 303 28.68 0.06 5.61
CA ILE A 303 27.87 0.64 6.69
C ILE A 303 28.42 2.03 7.03
N PRO A 304 27.60 3.07 7.09
CA PRO A 304 28.04 4.41 7.45
C PRO A 304 28.80 4.44 8.77
N THR A 305 29.66 5.44 8.95
CA THR A 305 30.26 5.78 10.23
C THR A 305 29.42 6.86 10.95
N THR A 306 29.73 7.12 12.20
CA THR A 306 29.07 8.20 12.98
C THR A 306 29.58 9.60 12.64
N GLU A 307 30.52 9.72 11.70
CA GLU A 307 31.12 10.99 11.31
C GLU A 307 30.04 11.94 10.74
N GLY A 308 30.00 13.16 11.25
CA GLY A 308 29.00 14.16 10.85
C GLY A 308 27.60 13.98 11.47
N MET A 309 27.35 12.95 12.24
CA MET A 309 26.06 12.75 12.92
C MET A 309 26.01 13.58 14.20
N GLY A 310 24.85 14.18 14.49
CA GLY A 310 24.60 14.79 15.80
C GLY A 310 24.50 13.73 16.91
N GLU A 311 24.72 14.12 18.16
CA GLU A 311 24.80 13.22 19.32
C GLU A 311 23.61 12.25 19.44
N ALA A 312 22.38 12.73 19.31
CA ALA A 312 21.18 11.88 19.39
C ALA A 312 21.12 10.83 18.26
N ALA A 313 21.55 11.22 17.04
CA ALA A 313 21.62 10.32 15.89
C ALA A 313 22.72 9.27 16.09
N GLN A 314 23.87 9.62 16.65
CA GLN A 314 24.95 8.69 16.98
C GLN A 314 24.48 7.64 17.99
N VAL A 315 23.77 8.05 19.06
CA VAL A 315 23.23 7.14 20.06
C VAL A 315 22.25 6.15 19.43
N SER A 316 21.34 6.62 18.58
CA SER A 316 20.38 5.77 17.88
C SER A 316 21.06 4.80 16.90
N PHE A 317 22.03 5.31 16.14
CA PHE A 317 22.82 4.51 15.21
C PHE A 317 23.60 3.39 15.94
N ASN A 318 24.31 3.73 17.01
CA ASN A 318 25.10 2.75 17.79
C ASN A 318 24.22 1.65 18.38
N LYS A 319 23.03 2.00 18.90
CA LYS A 319 22.04 0.99 19.36
C LYS A 319 21.58 0.06 18.23
N SER A 320 21.36 0.60 17.04
CA SER A 320 21.00 -0.22 15.88
C SER A 320 22.13 -1.15 15.47
N MET A 321 23.38 -0.68 15.49
CA MET A 321 24.55 -1.50 15.19
C MET A 321 24.73 -2.63 16.21
N GLU A 322 24.63 -2.32 17.50
CA GLU A 322 24.68 -3.32 18.57
C GLU A 322 23.57 -4.38 18.39
N TYR A 323 22.33 -3.94 18.13
CA TYR A 323 21.20 -4.84 17.93
C TYR A 323 21.39 -5.76 16.69
N MET A 324 21.89 -5.21 15.61
CA MET A 324 22.12 -5.95 14.35
C MET A 324 23.41 -6.78 14.36
N GLY A 325 24.31 -6.54 15.30
CA GLY A 325 25.60 -7.21 15.39
C GLY A 325 26.61 -6.72 14.35
N PHE A 326 26.46 -5.48 13.86
CA PHE A 326 27.36 -4.88 12.86
C PHE A 326 28.31 -3.85 13.47
N GLN A 327 29.38 -3.55 12.74
CA GLN A 327 30.30 -2.47 13.05
C GLN A 327 30.25 -1.36 12.00
N PRO A 328 30.37 -0.08 12.40
CA PRO A 328 30.50 1.01 11.42
C PRO A 328 31.67 0.79 10.46
N GLY A 329 31.45 1.04 9.17
CA GLY A 329 32.44 0.88 8.12
C GLY A 329 32.57 -0.55 7.55
N GLU A 330 31.90 -1.55 8.12
CA GLU A 330 31.90 -2.91 7.58
C GLU A 330 31.18 -3.00 6.23
N SER A 331 31.62 -3.95 5.39
CA SER A 331 30.94 -4.31 4.15
C SER A 331 29.80 -5.27 4.45
N CYS A 332 28.57 -4.89 4.10
CA CYS A 332 27.38 -5.73 4.30
C CYS A 332 27.42 -7.07 3.57
N LEU A 333 28.08 -7.16 2.43
CA LEU A 333 28.15 -8.39 1.63
C LEU A 333 28.84 -9.55 2.38
N LEU A 334 29.75 -9.25 3.31
CA LEU A 334 30.47 -10.28 4.06
C LEU A 334 29.60 -10.93 5.15
N TYR A 335 28.61 -10.19 5.70
CA TYR A 335 27.77 -10.65 6.81
C TYR A 335 26.39 -11.16 6.38
N THR A 336 25.82 -10.58 5.35
CA THR A 336 24.42 -10.82 4.99
C THR A 336 24.25 -11.92 3.95
N SER A 337 25.35 -12.40 3.36
CA SER A 337 25.35 -13.51 2.41
C SER A 337 26.28 -14.61 2.92
N PRO A 338 25.86 -15.42 3.92
CA PRO A 338 26.67 -16.57 4.32
C PRO A 338 26.89 -17.45 3.09
N SER A 339 28.16 -17.70 2.77
CA SER A 339 28.53 -18.61 1.70
C SER A 339 27.86 -19.96 1.94
N PRO A 340 27.36 -20.67 0.90
CA PRO A 340 26.91 -22.06 1.04
C PRO A 340 27.93 -22.96 1.76
N ARG A 341 29.23 -22.58 1.75
CA ARG A 341 30.29 -23.28 2.47
C ARG A 341 30.22 -23.07 3.99
N ASP A 342 29.60 -22.00 4.48
CA ASP A 342 29.51 -21.73 5.93
C ASP A 342 28.44 -22.58 6.61
N ARG A 343 27.45 -23.10 5.84
CA ARG A 343 26.43 -24.04 6.32
C ARG A 343 26.96 -25.46 6.59
N THR A 344 28.16 -25.78 6.15
CA THR A 344 28.74 -27.12 6.30
C THR A 344 29.72 -27.21 7.48
N ARG A 345 29.89 -26.18 8.29
CA ARG A 345 30.79 -26.13 9.42
C ARG A 345 30.12 -26.10 10.80
N SER A 346 28.80 -26.33 10.87
CA SER A 346 28.09 -26.52 12.14
C SER A 346 27.72 -27.96 12.39
#